data_0580f75c848a42c4e93dbb2f3e9609ff
#
_entry.id   0580f75c848a42c4e93dbb2f3e9609ff
#
_cell.length_a   1.000
_cell.length_b   1.000
_cell.length_c   1.000
_cell.angle_alpha   90.00
_cell.angle_beta   90.00
_cell.angle_gamma   90.00
#
_symmetry.space_group_name_H-M   'P 1'
#
loop_
_entity.id
_entity.type
_entity.pdbx_description
1 polymer ?
#
loop_
_entity_poly.entity_id
_entity_poly.type
_entity_poly.pdbx_seq_one_letter_code
_entity_poly.pdbx_strand_id
1 'polypeptide(L)'
;DPAYEGRSIGVVTLLGNAQAAHIHELVSEEISPVDIVGRKIAIGPPPVFQGRERDIMLVSMVSAPGERAVANRADMHQRFNVALSRARDRMYLFRSLSGTEVSADTLTGKVIGHFKQPFQQDVRRVQALRERCESGFELEMFDELVKRGFRVEPQVPCGGYRIDFVVEGNEGRRLAIECDGDRFHGPG
;
A
#
# COMPACT_ATOMS: atom_id res chain seq x y z
N ASP A 1 -1.14 5.36 22.64
CA ASP A 1 -2.31 4.94 21.87
C ASP A 1 -2.38 3.41 21.88
N PRO A 2 -3.48 2.81 22.38
CA PRO A 2 -3.65 1.35 22.45
C PRO A 2 -3.48 0.63 21.10
N ALA A 3 -3.80 1.32 19.99
CA ALA A 3 -3.64 0.77 18.64
C ALA A 3 -2.18 0.44 18.27
N TYR A 4 -1.22 0.98 19.00
CA TYR A 4 0.23 0.78 18.77
C TYR A 4 0.92 0.00 19.88
N GLU A 5 0.20 -0.39 20.91
CA GLU A 5 0.76 -1.12 22.04
C GLU A 5 1.25 -2.50 21.59
N GLY A 6 2.48 -2.86 22.02
CA GLY A 6 3.11 -4.14 21.66
C GLY A 6 3.51 -4.29 20.18
N ARG A 7 3.23 -3.31 19.31
CA ARG A 7 3.58 -3.38 17.88
C ARG A 7 5.06 -3.14 17.65
N SER A 8 5.67 -3.94 16.79
CA SER A 8 7.05 -3.76 16.33
C SER A 8 7.15 -2.61 15.31
N ILE A 9 8.24 -1.83 15.38
CA ILE A 9 8.41 -0.62 14.59
C ILE A 9 9.71 -0.67 13.79
N GLY A 10 9.63 -0.34 12.50
CA GLY A 10 10.78 -0.15 11.63
C GLY A 10 10.83 1.26 11.07
N VAL A 11 12.01 1.86 11.03
CA VAL A 11 12.26 3.14 10.34
C VAL A 11 13.24 2.88 9.21
N VAL A 12 12.75 2.91 7.98
CA VAL A 12 13.59 2.72 6.79
C VAL A 12 13.92 4.05 6.13
N THR A 13 15.22 4.31 5.94
CA THR A 13 15.70 5.51 5.24
C THR A 13 16.07 5.16 3.79
N LEU A 14 15.42 5.82 2.83
CA LEU A 14 15.65 5.54 1.41
C LEU A 14 16.86 6.25 0.84
N LEU A 15 17.21 7.42 1.39
CA LEU A 15 18.12 8.38 0.77
C LEU A 15 19.47 8.58 1.49
N GLY A 16 19.88 7.68 2.39
CA GLY A 16 21.23 7.76 2.92
C GLY A 16 21.44 7.21 4.33
N ASN A 17 22.69 6.85 4.64
CA ASN A 17 23.06 6.30 5.95
C ASN A 17 23.15 7.37 7.04
N ALA A 18 23.49 8.60 6.69
CA ALA A 18 23.58 9.72 7.66
C ALA A 18 22.25 10.01 8.34
N GLN A 19 21.13 9.94 7.59
CA GLN A 19 19.81 10.11 8.14
C GLN A 19 19.44 8.99 9.13
N ALA A 20 19.79 7.74 8.82
CA ALA A 20 19.54 6.62 9.72
C ALA A 20 20.28 6.78 11.05
N ALA A 21 21.53 7.25 11.03
CA ALA A 21 22.31 7.51 12.23
C ALA A 21 21.68 8.60 13.09
N HIS A 22 21.27 9.72 12.47
CA HIS A 22 20.62 10.83 13.18
C HIS A 22 19.28 10.41 13.81
N ILE A 23 18.43 9.65 13.06
CA ILE A 23 17.19 9.14 13.63
C ILE A 23 17.47 8.18 14.79
N HIS A 24 18.51 7.36 14.69
CA HIS A 24 18.88 6.44 15.77
C HIS A 24 19.30 7.19 17.04
N GLU A 25 20.06 8.27 16.91
CA GLU A 25 20.46 9.14 18.00
C GLU A 25 19.23 9.74 18.71
N LEU A 26 18.33 10.40 17.96
CA LEU A 26 17.09 10.96 18.49
C LEU A 26 16.21 9.93 19.20
N VAL A 27 16.05 8.75 18.59
CA VAL A 27 15.25 7.67 19.20
C VAL A 27 15.89 7.17 20.49
N SER A 28 17.23 7.11 20.56
CA SER A 28 17.94 6.67 21.75
C SER A 28 17.89 7.69 22.89
N GLU A 29 17.72 8.96 22.58
CA GLU A 29 17.53 10.04 23.57
C GLU A 29 16.11 10.09 24.13
N GLU A 30 15.10 9.86 23.27
CA GLU A 30 13.68 10.08 23.60
C GLU A 30 12.93 8.81 24.04
N ILE A 31 13.42 7.63 23.66
CA ILE A 31 12.73 6.34 23.91
C ILE A 31 13.58 5.47 24.83
N SER A 32 12.93 4.89 25.84
CA SER A 32 13.61 4.02 26.80
C SER A 32 14.21 2.78 26.11
N PRO A 33 15.39 2.29 26.55
CA PRO A 33 15.97 1.04 26.04
C PRO A 33 15.02 -0.16 26.14
N VAL A 34 14.17 -0.20 27.16
CA VAL A 34 13.17 -1.26 27.36
C VAL A 34 12.13 -1.23 26.24
N ASP A 35 11.66 -0.05 25.86
CA ASP A 35 10.70 0.10 24.77
C ASP A 35 11.34 -0.18 23.40
N ILE A 36 12.61 0.24 23.21
CA ILE A 36 13.35 -0.05 21.97
C ILE A 36 13.43 -1.57 21.75
N VAL A 37 13.80 -2.31 22.77
CA VAL A 37 13.90 -3.78 22.71
C VAL A 37 12.52 -4.42 22.63
N GLY A 38 11.59 -4.03 23.49
CA GLY A 38 10.24 -4.59 23.58
C GLY A 38 9.45 -4.44 22.29
N ARG A 39 9.59 -3.31 21.64
CA ARG A 39 8.95 -3.01 20.33
C ARG A 39 9.79 -3.41 19.12
N LYS A 40 10.95 -4.04 19.32
CA LYS A 40 11.88 -4.47 18.26
C LYS A 40 12.15 -3.31 17.27
N ILE A 41 12.37 -2.11 17.80
CA ILE A 41 12.63 -0.92 16.98
C ILE A 41 13.90 -1.16 16.18
N ALA A 42 13.83 -0.99 14.87
CA ALA A 42 14.97 -1.08 13.96
C ALA A 42 14.99 0.13 13.05
N ILE A 43 16.17 0.71 12.87
CA ILE A 43 16.37 1.92 12.05
C ILE A 43 17.52 1.65 11.08
N GLY A 44 17.34 1.97 9.81
CA GLY A 44 18.41 1.82 8.84
C GLY A 44 17.96 1.84 7.38
N PRO A 45 18.90 1.69 6.45
CA PRO A 45 18.61 1.58 5.03
C PRO A 45 17.90 0.25 4.71
N PRO A 46 17.30 0.11 3.51
CA PRO A 46 16.53 -1.08 3.13
C PRO A 46 17.20 -2.44 3.38
N PRO A 47 18.53 -2.62 3.18
CA PRO A 47 19.16 -3.91 3.48
C PRO A 47 19.00 -4.40 4.93
N VAL A 48 18.87 -3.49 5.90
CA VAL A 48 18.63 -3.83 7.32
C VAL A 48 17.31 -4.61 7.50
N PHE A 49 16.35 -4.39 6.60
CA PHE A 49 15.03 -4.99 6.63
C PHE A 49 14.88 -6.17 5.66
N GLN A 50 15.94 -6.60 4.99
CA GLN A 50 15.87 -7.75 4.11
C GLN A 50 15.51 -9.02 4.91
N GLY A 51 14.38 -9.65 4.56
CA GLY A 51 13.84 -10.81 5.29
C GLY A 51 13.23 -10.48 6.68
N ARG A 52 13.14 -9.20 7.06
CA ARG A 52 12.62 -8.77 8.36
C ARG A 52 11.43 -7.84 8.17
N GLU A 53 10.30 -8.20 8.72
CA GLU A 53 9.08 -7.40 8.72
C GLU A 53 8.86 -6.73 10.08
N ARG A 54 8.07 -5.66 10.07
CA ARG A 54 7.57 -4.98 11.28
C ARG A 54 6.07 -4.74 11.13
N ASP A 55 5.39 -4.64 12.25
CA ASP A 55 3.96 -4.33 12.22
C ASP A 55 3.74 -2.94 11.65
N ILE A 56 4.60 -2.00 12.03
CA ILE A 56 4.55 -0.61 11.58
C ILE A 56 5.87 -0.25 10.91
N MET A 57 5.80 0.29 9.70
CA MET A 57 6.96 0.81 8.99
C MET A 57 6.83 2.32 8.76
N LEU A 58 7.84 3.06 9.19
CA LEU A 58 8.02 4.48 8.91
C LEU A 58 9.04 4.60 7.78
N VAL A 59 8.59 5.01 6.61
CA VAL A 59 9.45 5.19 5.43
C VAL A 59 9.90 6.64 5.37
N SER A 60 11.18 6.88 5.56
CA SER A 60 11.75 8.21 5.45
C SER A 60 12.34 8.44 4.06
N MET A 61 11.74 9.38 3.36
CA MET A 61 12.14 9.81 2.02
C MET A 61 12.46 11.30 2.06
N VAL A 62 13.50 11.62 2.84
CA VAL A 62 14.00 12.99 3.01
C VAL A 62 15.14 13.21 2.01
N SER A 63 15.03 14.28 1.25
CA SER A 63 16.04 14.78 0.32
C SER A 63 16.33 16.24 0.65
N ALA A 64 17.58 16.65 0.56
CA ALA A 64 17.93 18.06 0.75
C ALA A 64 17.45 18.90 -0.45
N PRO A 65 17.10 20.17 -0.22
CA PRO A 65 16.77 21.09 -1.32
C PRO A 65 17.93 21.13 -2.33
N GLY A 66 17.63 20.88 -3.63
CA GLY A 66 18.62 20.87 -4.69
C GLY A 66 19.31 19.51 -4.94
N GLU A 67 19.12 18.50 -4.09
CA GLU A 67 19.47 17.13 -4.46
C GLU A 67 18.54 16.63 -5.56
N ARG A 68 19.13 16.12 -6.65
CA ARG A 68 18.37 15.56 -7.76
C ARG A 68 17.50 14.43 -7.22
N ALA A 69 16.20 14.48 -7.53
CA ALA A 69 15.30 13.36 -7.34
C ALA A 69 16.00 12.07 -7.78
N VAL A 70 16.04 11.11 -6.87
CA VAL A 70 16.81 9.87 -7.03
C VAL A 70 16.56 9.28 -8.41
N ALA A 71 17.63 9.18 -9.19
CA ALA A 71 17.56 8.70 -10.57
C ALA A 71 16.92 7.30 -10.62
N ASN A 72 16.20 7.02 -11.69
CA ASN A 72 15.57 5.73 -12.02
C ASN A 72 16.64 4.63 -12.28
N ARG A 73 17.46 4.33 -11.28
CA ARG A 73 18.51 3.32 -11.33
C ARG A 73 17.94 1.99 -10.85
N ALA A 74 18.41 0.89 -11.41
CA ALA A 74 17.94 -0.46 -11.07
C ALA A 74 18.12 -0.81 -9.58
N ASP A 75 19.22 -0.35 -8.97
CA ASP A 75 19.50 -0.50 -7.54
C ASP A 75 18.45 0.21 -6.66
N MET A 76 17.91 1.34 -7.12
CA MET A 76 16.87 2.07 -6.41
C MET A 76 15.53 1.34 -6.44
N HIS A 77 15.14 0.73 -7.55
CA HIS A 77 13.93 -0.08 -7.61
C HIS A 77 13.96 -1.21 -6.58
N GLN A 78 15.11 -1.90 -6.46
CA GLN A 78 15.28 -2.96 -5.47
C GLN A 78 15.16 -2.43 -4.03
N ARG A 79 15.80 -1.29 -3.74
CA ARG A 79 15.73 -0.64 -2.43
C ARG A 79 14.29 -0.24 -2.07
N PHE A 80 13.56 0.36 -3.00
CA PHE A 80 12.16 0.71 -2.80
C PHE A 80 11.28 -0.53 -2.58
N ASN A 81 11.47 -1.58 -3.38
CA ASN A 81 10.73 -2.83 -3.22
C ASN A 81 10.93 -3.43 -1.83
N VAL A 82 12.16 -3.47 -1.33
CA VAL A 82 12.43 -3.95 0.03
C VAL A 82 11.74 -3.05 1.05
N ALA A 83 11.89 -1.74 0.97
CA ALA A 83 11.32 -0.80 1.94
C ALA A 83 9.79 -0.86 1.99
N LEU A 84 9.13 -0.89 0.81
CA LEU A 84 7.68 -0.82 0.69
C LEU A 84 6.94 -2.15 0.91
N SER A 85 7.66 -3.25 1.08
CA SER A 85 7.10 -4.58 1.32
C SER A 85 7.32 -5.12 2.75
N ARG A 86 7.77 -4.29 3.70
CA ARG A 86 8.15 -4.75 5.06
C ARG A 86 7.12 -4.48 6.14
N ALA A 87 6.04 -3.77 5.84
CA ALA A 87 4.96 -3.54 6.79
C ALA A 87 3.98 -4.71 6.81
N ARG A 88 3.61 -5.18 8.01
CA ARG A 88 2.54 -6.17 8.20
C ARG A 88 1.17 -5.53 8.35
N ASP A 89 1.12 -4.37 9.01
CA ASP A 89 -0.13 -3.69 9.34
C ASP A 89 -0.19 -2.29 8.72
N ARG A 90 0.78 -1.41 9.06
CA ARG A 90 0.74 -0.01 8.68
C ARG A 90 2.06 0.49 8.12
N MET A 91 1.95 1.38 7.15
CA MET A 91 3.09 2.08 6.58
C MET A 91 2.83 3.58 6.49
N TYR A 92 3.79 4.38 6.95
CA TYR A 92 3.72 5.83 6.92
C TYR A 92 4.90 6.38 6.10
N LEU A 93 4.62 7.31 5.21
CA LEU A 93 5.64 7.99 4.40
C LEU A 93 5.93 9.38 4.97
N PHE A 94 7.16 9.60 5.37
CA PHE A 94 7.71 10.90 5.74
C PHE A 94 8.56 11.43 4.58
N ARG A 95 8.30 12.63 4.12
CA ARG A 95 8.98 13.22 2.97
C ARG A 95 9.25 14.71 3.18
N SER A 96 10.36 15.20 2.66
CA SER A 96 10.67 16.63 2.62
C SER A 96 10.17 17.31 1.33
N LEU A 97 10.08 16.54 0.22
CA LEU A 97 9.66 17.08 -1.07
C LEU A 97 8.13 17.05 -1.23
N SER A 98 7.58 18.10 -1.79
CA SER A 98 6.16 18.13 -2.21
C SER A 98 5.96 17.34 -3.50
N GLY A 99 4.71 16.90 -3.75
CA GLY A 99 4.38 16.19 -4.99
C GLY A 99 4.49 17.05 -6.25
N THR A 100 4.59 18.38 -6.11
CA THR A 100 4.80 19.33 -7.21
C THR A 100 6.28 19.50 -7.58
N GLU A 101 7.19 19.13 -6.69
CA GLU A 101 8.64 19.22 -6.91
C GLU A 101 9.22 17.96 -7.55
N VAL A 102 8.43 16.89 -7.63
CA VAL A 102 8.87 15.60 -8.14
C VAL A 102 7.96 15.17 -9.28
N SER A 103 8.54 14.87 -10.45
CA SER A 103 7.76 14.36 -11.58
C SER A 103 7.07 13.04 -11.23
N ALA A 104 5.78 12.93 -11.60
CA ALA A 104 4.95 11.74 -11.38
C ALA A 104 5.51 10.47 -12.07
N ASP A 105 6.31 10.62 -13.12
CA ASP A 105 6.90 9.52 -13.87
C ASP A 105 8.10 8.89 -13.16
N THR A 106 8.72 9.62 -12.22
CA THR A 106 9.83 9.11 -11.43
C THR A 106 9.34 8.07 -10.41
N LEU A 107 10.24 7.17 -9.99
CA LEU A 107 9.94 6.21 -8.94
C LEU A 107 9.48 6.90 -7.64
N THR A 108 10.15 7.97 -7.26
CA THR A 108 9.78 8.80 -6.10
C THR A 108 8.38 9.39 -6.25
N GLY A 109 8.05 9.95 -7.43
CA GLY A 109 6.72 10.50 -7.71
C GLY A 109 5.62 9.45 -7.67
N LYS A 110 5.88 8.25 -8.21
CA LYS A 110 4.96 7.10 -8.15
C LYS A 110 4.69 6.66 -6.71
N VAL A 111 5.72 6.60 -5.86
CA VAL A 111 5.56 6.28 -4.44
C VAL A 111 4.75 7.35 -3.71
N ILE A 112 5.06 8.63 -3.92
CA ILE A 112 4.27 9.73 -3.33
C ILE A 112 2.80 9.65 -3.78
N GLY A 113 2.55 9.40 -5.06
CA GLY A 113 1.22 9.22 -5.61
C GLY A 113 0.47 8.07 -4.96
N HIS A 114 1.13 6.92 -4.80
CA HIS A 114 0.55 5.76 -4.12
C HIS A 114 0.15 6.06 -2.66
N PHE A 115 1.00 6.73 -1.90
CA PHE A 115 0.67 7.09 -0.50
C PHE A 115 -0.41 8.17 -0.38
N LYS A 116 -0.58 9.03 -1.38
CA LYS A 116 -1.69 9.99 -1.44
C LYS A 116 -3.03 9.31 -1.70
N GLN A 117 -3.01 8.27 -2.51
CA GLN A 117 -4.20 7.54 -2.94
C GLN A 117 -3.91 6.03 -2.98
N PRO A 118 -3.70 5.39 -1.81
CA PRO A 118 -3.25 4.00 -1.73
C PRO A 118 -4.26 3.00 -2.30
N PHE A 119 -5.51 3.41 -2.43
CA PHE A 119 -6.60 2.59 -2.96
C PHE A 119 -7.00 2.96 -4.40
N GLN A 120 -6.25 3.85 -5.06
CA GLN A 120 -6.45 4.09 -6.48
C GLN A 120 -6.03 2.81 -7.23
N GLN A 121 -7.01 2.01 -7.60
CA GLN A 121 -6.80 0.90 -8.50
C GLN A 121 -6.26 1.49 -9.81
N ASP A 122 -5.24 0.86 -10.38
CA ASP A 122 -4.74 1.25 -11.68
C ASP A 122 -5.94 1.36 -12.65
N VAL A 123 -6.15 2.52 -13.23
CA VAL A 123 -7.31 2.79 -14.11
C VAL A 123 -7.42 1.73 -15.21
N ARG A 124 -6.28 1.25 -15.74
CA ARG A 124 -6.25 0.17 -16.73
C ARG A 124 -6.75 -1.15 -16.17
N ARG A 125 -6.39 -1.46 -14.92
CA ARG A 125 -6.86 -2.69 -14.25
C ARG A 125 -8.35 -2.62 -13.99
N VAL A 126 -8.84 -1.48 -13.53
CA VAL A 126 -10.29 -1.25 -13.32
C VAL A 126 -11.03 -1.39 -14.64
N GLN A 127 -10.53 -0.80 -15.72
CA GLN A 127 -11.15 -0.92 -17.04
C GLN A 127 -11.18 -2.36 -17.54
N ALA A 128 -10.08 -3.09 -17.42
CA ALA A 128 -10.00 -4.50 -17.80
C ALA A 128 -10.92 -5.41 -16.95
N LEU A 129 -11.09 -5.09 -15.68
CA LEU A 129 -12.05 -5.80 -14.81
C LEU A 129 -13.49 -5.44 -15.19
N ARG A 130 -13.77 -4.18 -15.47
CA ARG A 130 -15.08 -3.70 -15.92
C ARG A 130 -15.55 -4.36 -17.22
N GLU A 131 -14.63 -4.63 -18.16
CA GLU A 131 -14.90 -5.34 -19.41
C GLU A 131 -15.29 -6.83 -19.22
N ARG A 132 -15.09 -7.39 -18.02
CA ARG A 132 -15.51 -8.76 -17.68
C ARG A 132 -16.96 -8.86 -17.22
N CYS A 133 -17.61 -7.74 -16.90
CA CYS A 133 -19.02 -7.70 -16.54
C CYS A 133 -19.88 -8.07 -17.76
N GLU A 134 -20.87 -8.94 -17.60
CA GLU A 134 -21.67 -9.51 -18.68
C GLU A 134 -23.02 -8.80 -18.88
N SER A 135 -23.45 -7.96 -17.92
CA SER A 135 -24.73 -7.23 -17.97
C SER A 135 -24.58 -5.75 -17.60
N GLY A 136 -25.56 -4.93 -17.99
CA GLY A 136 -25.63 -3.52 -17.60
C GLY A 136 -25.73 -3.33 -16.07
N PHE A 137 -26.49 -4.19 -15.40
CA PHE A 137 -26.62 -4.16 -13.94
C PHE A 137 -25.31 -4.50 -13.24
N GLU A 138 -24.58 -5.51 -13.73
CA GLU A 138 -23.24 -5.80 -13.22
C GLU A 138 -22.28 -4.61 -13.39
N LEU A 139 -22.33 -3.92 -14.54
CA LEU A 139 -21.50 -2.73 -14.76
C LEU A 139 -21.80 -1.63 -13.75
N GLU A 140 -23.06 -1.34 -13.48
CA GLU A 140 -23.47 -0.34 -12.49
C GLU A 140 -23.03 -0.74 -11.08
N MET A 141 -23.21 -2.01 -10.71
CA MET A 141 -22.80 -2.55 -9.41
C MET A 141 -21.28 -2.50 -9.25
N PHE A 142 -20.54 -2.91 -10.27
CA PHE A 142 -19.07 -2.84 -10.28
C PHE A 142 -18.58 -1.40 -10.07
N ASP A 143 -19.10 -0.45 -10.84
CA ASP A 143 -18.70 0.96 -10.78
C ASP A 143 -18.99 1.53 -9.38
N GLU A 144 -20.14 1.21 -8.77
CA GLU A 144 -20.49 1.67 -7.43
C GLU A 144 -19.61 1.05 -6.33
N LEU A 145 -19.29 -0.23 -6.43
CA LEU A 145 -18.39 -0.91 -5.48
C LEU A 145 -16.97 -0.35 -5.56
N VAL A 146 -16.44 -0.15 -6.77
CA VAL A 146 -15.12 0.46 -6.99
C VAL A 146 -15.09 1.90 -6.49
N LYS A 147 -16.13 2.69 -6.74
CA LYS A 147 -16.26 4.08 -6.25
C LYS A 147 -16.23 4.15 -4.72
N ARG A 148 -16.78 3.16 -4.04
CA ARG A 148 -16.72 3.03 -2.57
C ARG A 148 -15.38 2.50 -2.05
N GLY A 149 -14.44 2.20 -2.93
CA GLY A 149 -13.09 1.76 -2.58
C GLY A 149 -12.94 0.26 -2.31
N PHE A 150 -13.93 -0.55 -2.65
CA PHE A 150 -13.82 -1.99 -2.52
C PHE A 150 -12.92 -2.59 -3.62
N ARG A 151 -12.21 -3.66 -3.26
CA ARG A 151 -11.53 -4.51 -4.23
C ARG A 151 -12.53 -5.52 -4.75
N VAL A 152 -12.83 -5.41 -6.02
CA VAL A 152 -13.86 -6.23 -6.70
C VAL A 152 -13.21 -7.05 -7.79
N GLU A 153 -13.48 -8.33 -7.82
CA GLU A 153 -13.11 -9.21 -8.93
C GLU A 153 -14.39 -9.76 -9.57
N PRO A 154 -14.70 -9.40 -10.83
CA PRO A 154 -15.86 -9.88 -11.55
C PRO A 154 -15.61 -11.24 -12.17
N GLN A 155 -16.68 -12.01 -12.33
CA GLN A 155 -16.73 -13.30 -13.05
C GLN A 155 -15.68 -14.31 -12.55
N VAL A 156 -15.69 -14.57 -11.22
CA VAL A 156 -14.73 -15.46 -10.56
C VAL A 156 -15.13 -16.91 -10.72
N PRO A 157 -14.28 -17.78 -11.33
CA PRO A 157 -14.58 -19.19 -11.48
C PRO A 157 -14.69 -19.90 -10.12
N CYS A 158 -15.76 -20.68 -9.93
CA CYS A 158 -16.00 -21.48 -8.74
C CYS A 158 -16.74 -22.77 -9.07
N GLY A 159 -16.08 -23.92 -8.98
CA GLY A 159 -16.72 -25.25 -9.10
C GLY A 159 -17.52 -25.51 -10.38
N GLY A 160 -17.11 -24.93 -11.51
CA GLY A 160 -17.83 -25.06 -12.80
C GLY A 160 -18.86 -23.95 -13.07
N TYR A 161 -19.06 -23.07 -12.11
CA TYR A 161 -19.86 -21.83 -12.20
C TYR A 161 -18.94 -20.60 -12.16
N ARG A 162 -19.52 -19.42 -12.38
CA ARG A 162 -18.86 -18.13 -12.17
C ARG A 162 -19.67 -17.32 -11.19
N ILE A 163 -19.01 -16.76 -10.20
CA ILE A 163 -19.58 -15.81 -9.25
C ILE A 163 -19.47 -14.42 -9.88
N ASP A 164 -20.56 -13.66 -9.96
CA ASP A 164 -20.58 -12.36 -10.61
C ASP A 164 -19.55 -11.41 -10.00
N PHE A 165 -19.48 -11.34 -8.67
CA PHE A 165 -18.43 -10.57 -8.00
C PHE A 165 -17.90 -11.27 -6.76
N VAL A 166 -16.58 -11.18 -6.54
CA VAL A 166 -15.95 -11.44 -5.26
C VAL A 166 -15.34 -10.14 -4.75
N VAL A 167 -15.78 -9.70 -3.57
CA VAL A 167 -15.30 -8.50 -2.91
C VAL A 167 -14.38 -8.88 -1.77
N GLU A 168 -13.17 -8.33 -1.76
CA GLU A 168 -12.23 -8.50 -0.66
C GLU A 168 -12.51 -7.52 0.47
N GLY A 169 -12.75 -8.05 1.66
CA GLY A 169 -12.87 -7.30 2.90
C GLY A 169 -11.58 -7.30 3.73
N ASN A 170 -11.68 -6.83 4.97
CA ASN A 170 -10.57 -6.87 5.92
C ASN A 170 -10.26 -8.31 6.36
N GLU A 171 -9.00 -8.55 6.76
CA GLU A 171 -8.54 -9.85 7.31
C GLU A 171 -8.67 -11.02 6.34
N GLY A 172 -8.60 -10.76 5.02
CA GLY A 172 -8.70 -11.81 4.01
C GLY A 172 -10.10 -12.41 3.82
N ARG A 173 -11.12 -11.81 4.43
CA ARG A 173 -12.51 -12.20 4.22
C ARG A 173 -12.94 -11.87 2.80
N ARG A 174 -13.73 -12.75 2.19
CA ARG A 174 -14.30 -12.55 0.87
C ARG A 174 -15.79 -12.67 0.92
N LEU A 175 -16.47 -11.77 0.19
CA LEU A 175 -17.91 -11.80 -0.01
C LEU A 175 -18.18 -12.11 -1.48
N ALA A 176 -18.98 -13.13 -1.74
CA ALA A 176 -19.53 -13.41 -3.05
C ALA A 176 -20.84 -12.64 -3.24
N ILE A 177 -21.00 -12.01 -4.40
CA ILE A 177 -22.21 -11.29 -4.78
C ILE A 177 -22.67 -11.87 -6.11
N GLU A 178 -23.95 -12.24 -6.18
CA GLU A 178 -24.65 -12.64 -7.41
C GLU A 178 -25.62 -11.53 -7.80
N CYS A 179 -25.64 -11.19 -9.06
CA CYS A 179 -26.51 -10.18 -9.65
C CYS A 179 -27.69 -10.88 -10.35
N ASP A 180 -28.76 -11.17 -9.60
CA ASP A 180 -29.98 -11.73 -10.17
C ASP A 180 -30.65 -10.67 -11.07
N GLY A 181 -30.47 -10.83 -12.37
CA GLY A 181 -31.13 -9.96 -13.36
C GLY A 181 -32.63 -10.25 -13.44
N ASP A 182 -33.43 -9.23 -13.74
CA ASP A 182 -34.89 -9.22 -13.88
C ASP A 182 -35.51 -10.29 -14.82
N ARG A 183 -34.71 -11.20 -15.37
CA ARG A 183 -35.20 -12.26 -16.28
C ARG A 183 -35.96 -13.36 -15.58
N PHE A 184 -35.98 -13.45 -14.27
CA PHE A 184 -36.63 -14.51 -13.50
C PHE A 184 -37.90 -14.07 -12.77
N HIS A 185 -38.28 -12.79 -12.81
CA HIS A 185 -39.54 -12.30 -12.28
C HIS A 185 -40.50 -11.94 -13.42
N GLY A 186 -40.91 -12.96 -14.19
CA GLY A 186 -42.13 -12.82 -15.00
C GLY A 186 -43.31 -12.66 -14.05
N PRO A 187 -44.29 -11.78 -14.38
CA PRO A 187 -45.50 -11.65 -13.56
C PRO A 187 -46.22 -13.01 -13.55
N GLY A 188 -46.40 -13.59 -12.33
CA GLY A 188 -47.29 -14.68 -12.06
C GLY A 188 -48.73 -14.21 -12.04
#